data_156d663fe212a735e9e15f209127fb40
#
_entry.id   156d663fe212a735e9e15f209127fb40
#
_cell.length_a   1.000
_cell.length_b   1.000
_cell.length_c   1.000
_cell.angle_alpha   90.00
_cell.angle_beta   90.00
_cell.angle_gamma   90.00
#
_symmetry.space_group_name_H-M   'P 1'
#
loop_
_entity.id
_entity.type
_entity.pdbx_description
1 polymer ?
#
loop_
_entity_poly.entity_id
_entity_poly.type
_entity_poly.pdbx_seq_one_letter_code
_entity_poly.pdbx_strand_id
1 'polypeptide(L)'
;MQRGAELSDIKVLLVEDEPLVAMGVADQLRDAGAIVVGPYATAGQAIEFLHANDVDVAVIDFVLADENSEGLQAALETKGTPFLVLTGYPRILVRRNDRQRVLSKPISPEILFSTIKQLARA
;
A
#
# COMPACT_ATOMS: atom_id res chain seq x y z
N MET A 1 -13.16 22.48 -4.70
CA MET A 1 -13.05 21.38 -3.74
C MET A 1 -11.60 20.98 -3.56
N GLN A 2 -11.20 20.83 -2.34
CA GLN A 2 -9.83 20.48 -2.01
C GLN A 2 -9.70 18.99 -1.84
N ARG A 3 -8.94 18.35 -2.71
CA ARG A 3 -8.66 16.92 -2.56
C ARG A 3 -7.40 16.67 -1.75
N GLY A 4 -6.56 17.69 -1.62
CA GLY A 4 -5.25 17.54 -1.03
C GLY A 4 -5.20 17.32 0.47
N ALA A 5 -6.35 17.31 1.15
CA ALA A 5 -6.38 17.13 2.59
C ALA A 5 -6.83 15.74 3.04
N GLU A 6 -7.34 14.92 2.12
CA GLU A 6 -7.97 13.66 2.51
C GLU A 6 -6.99 12.69 3.18
N LEU A 7 -5.77 12.60 2.66
CA LEU A 7 -4.73 11.74 3.23
C LEU A 7 -3.58 12.56 3.79
N SER A 8 -3.90 13.77 4.26
CA SER A 8 -2.88 14.72 4.67
C SER A 8 -1.96 14.13 5.74
N ASP A 9 -0.66 14.19 5.46
CA ASP A 9 0.41 13.76 6.37
C ASP A 9 0.50 12.26 6.60
N ILE A 10 -0.31 11.45 5.91
CA ILE A 10 -0.19 10.00 6.01
C ILE A 10 0.97 9.55 5.12
N LYS A 11 1.91 8.84 5.71
CA LYS A 11 3.05 8.30 4.97
C LYS A 11 2.70 6.92 4.45
N VAL A 12 2.67 6.77 3.13
CA VAL A 12 2.22 5.56 2.46
C VAL A 12 3.37 4.93 1.70
N LEU A 13 3.68 3.70 2.04
CA LEU A 13 4.64 2.90 1.27
C LEU A 13 3.89 2.26 0.11
N LEU A 14 4.34 2.51 -1.11
CA LEU A 14 3.68 1.95 -2.30
C LEU A 14 4.62 0.97 -2.98
N VAL A 15 4.14 -0.25 -3.21
CA VAL A 15 4.93 -1.30 -3.85
C VAL A 15 4.10 -1.87 -5.00
N GLU A 16 4.56 -1.64 -6.23
CA GLU A 16 3.86 -2.01 -7.44
C GLU A 16 4.86 -2.10 -8.57
N ASP A 17 4.91 -3.24 -9.28
CA ASP A 17 5.92 -3.44 -10.32
C ASP A 17 5.50 -2.95 -11.71
N GLU A 18 4.23 -2.63 -11.93
CA GLU A 18 3.75 -2.10 -13.20
C GLU A 18 3.98 -0.58 -13.20
N PRO A 19 4.92 -0.05 -14.01
CA PRO A 19 5.27 1.37 -13.89
C PRO A 19 4.11 2.33 -14.09
N LEU A 20 3.26 2.07 -15.07
CA LEU A 20 2.15 3.00 -15.32
C LEU A 20 1.10 2.95 -14.21
N VAL A 21 0.84 1.75 -13.69
CA VAL A 21 -0.08 1.61 -12.55
C VAL A 21 0.51 2.30 -11.33
N ALA A 22 1.80 2.07 -11.08
CA ALA A 22 2.48 2.67 -9.92
C ALA A 22 2.43 4.18 -9.97
N MET A 23 2.71 4.77 -11.14
CA MET A 23 2.68 6.22 -11.29
C MET A 23 1.30 6.78 -11.05
N GLY A 24 0.27 6.11 -11.61
CA GLY A 24 -1.10 6.57 -11.43
C GLY A 24 -1.54 6.55 -9.98
N VAL A 25 -1.23 5.48 -9.28
CA VAL A 25 -1.60 5.37 -7.87
C VAL A 25 -0.82 6.40 -7.04
N ALA A 26 0.47 6.54 -7.31
CA ALA A 26 1.30 7.52 -6.60
C ALA A 26 0.75 8.93 -6.76
N ASP A 27 0.37 9.28 -8.00
CA ASP A 27 -0.17 10.62 -8.26
C ASP A 27 -1.48 10.84 -7.52
N GLN A 28 -2.36 9.84 -7.50
CA GLN A 28 -3.63 9.93 -6.77
C GLN A 28 -3.38 10.14 -5.28
N LEU A 29 -2.43 9.40 -4.72
CA LEU A 29 -2.12 9.51 -3.29
C LEU A 29 -1.54 10.88 -2.96
N ARG A 30 -0.63 11.37 -3.80
CA ARG A 30 -0.03 12.69 -3.58
C ARG A 30 -1.06 13.80 -3.70
N ASP A 31 -1.97 13.67 -4.68
CA ASP A 31 -3.04 14.66 -4.84
C ASP A 31 -3.93 14.73 -3.61
N ALA A 32 -4.07 13.61 -2.90
CA ALA A 32 -4.87 13.57 -1.69
C ALA A 32 -4.07 13.99 -0.45
N GLY A 33 -2.81 14.37 -0.61
CA GLY A 33 -1.99 14.89 0.48
C GLY A 33 -1.07 13.89 1.14
N ALA A 34 -1.04 12.65 0.65
CA ALA A 34 -0.18 11.63 1.25
C ALA A 34 1.28 11.88 0.93
N ILE A 35 2.13 11.42 1.83
CA ILE A 35 3.57 11.36 1.59
C ILE A 35 3.87 9.97 1.06
N VAL A 36 4.21 9.88 -0.23
CA VAL A 36 4.41 8.59 -0.88
C VAL A 36 5.87 8.18 -0.82
N VAL A 37 6.12 6.99 -0.28
CA VAL A 37 7.45 6.37 -0.27
C VAL A 37 7.43 5.31 -1.37
N GLY A 38 8.33 5.45 -2.32
CA GLY A 38 8.33 4.65 -3.53
C GLY A 38 7.72 5.42 -4.69
N PRO A 39 7.11 4.75 -5.68
CA PRO A 39 6.82 3.31 -5.68
C PRO A 39 8.06 2.44 -5.86
N TYR A 40 8.09 1.34 -5.15
CA TYR A 40 9.12 0.33 -5.34
C TYR A 40 8.55 -0.80 -6.20
N ALA A 41 9.39 -1.35 -7.06
CA ALA A 41 8.95 -2.40 -7.97
C ALA A 41 9.04 -3.79 -7.35
N THR A 42 9.82 -3.95 -6.30
CA THR A 42 10.08 -5.27 -5.72
C THR A 42 9.85 -5.27 -4.23
N ALA A 43 9.51 -6.44 -3.72
CA ALA A 43 9.37 -6.63 -2.27
C ALA A 43 10.70 -6.37 -1.58
N GLY A 44 11.81 -6.79 -2.20
CA GLY A 44 13.13 -6.60 -1.60
C GLY A 44 13.47 -5.15 -1.35
N GLN A 45 13.14 -4.27 -2.31
CA GLN A 45 13.40 -2.84 -2.13
C GLN A 45 12.61 -2.26 -0.97
N ALA A 46 11.35 -2.67 -0.86
CA ALA A 46 10.49 -2.18 0.22
C ALA A 46 10.97 -2.68 1.58
N ILE A 47 11.36 -3.95 1.65
CA ILE A 47 11.88 -4.53 2.90
C ILE A 47 13.14 -3.79 3.33
N GLU A 48 14.02 -3.50 2.38
CA GLU A 48 15.24 -2.76 2.66
C GLU A 48 14.92 -1.40 3.28
N PHE A 49 13.95 -0.69 2.69
CA PHE A 49 13.54 0.61 3.24
C PHE A 49 13.04 0.47 4.68
N LEU A 50 12.26 -0.58 4.94
CA LEU A 50 11.64 -0.78 6.25
C LEU A 50 12.66 -1.14 7.34
N HIS A 51 13.86 -1.57 6.97
CA HIS A 51 14.91 -1.86 7.97
C HIS A 51 15.26 -0.64 8.80
N ALA A 52 15.17 0.55 8.23
CA ALA A 52 15.59 1.77 8.91
C ALA A 52 14.51 2.84 8.97
N ASN A 53 13.34 2.57 8.45
CA ASN A 53 12.31 3.60 8.32
C ASN A 53 10.93 3.03 8.61
N ASP A 54 10.01 3.92 8.99
CA ASP A 54 8.63 3.55 9.26
C ASP A 54 7.69 4.28 8.32
N VAL A 55 6.52 3.67 8.11
CA VAL A 55 5.42 4.32 7.37
C VAL A 55 4.14 4.11 8.17
N ASP A 56 3.12 4.86 7.82
CA ASP A 56 1.83 4.74 8.51
C ASP A 56 1.00 3.60 7.95
N VAL A 57 1.14 3.32 6.66
CA VAL A 57 0.40 2.26 6.00
C VAL A 57 1.14 1.88 4.72
N ALA A 58 0.99 0.63 4.29
CA ALA A 58 1.55 0.19 3.02
C ALA A 58 0.44 -0.24 2.07
N VAL A 59 0.64 0.05 0.78
CA VAL A 59 -0.23 -0.40 -0.31
C VAL A 59 0.64 -1.26 -1.20
N ILE A 60 0.32 -2.55 -1.29
CA ILE A 60 1.19 -3.49 -1.98
C ILE A 60 0.40 -4.33 -2.98
N ASP A 61 1.02 -4.56 -4.14
CA ASP A 61 0.49 -5.48 -5.13
C ASP A 61 0.77 -6.91 -4.67
N PHE A 62 -0.18 -7.82 -4.89
CA PHE A 62 -0.01 -9.19 -4.45
C PHE A 62 1.14 -9.89 -5.20
N VAL A 63 1.28 -9.62 -6.50
CA VAL A 63 2.33 -10.24 -7.32
C VAL A 63 3.32 -9.16 -7.72
N LEU A 64 4.57 -9.32 -7.29
CA LEU A 64 5.63 -8.35 -7.54
C LEU A 64 6.70 -8.97 -8.43
N ALA A 65 7.58 -8.12 -8.99
CA ALA A 65 8.55 -8.55 -9.98
C ALA A 65 9.50 -9.62 -9.48
N ASP A 66 9.95 -9.53 -8.24
CA ASP A 66 10.93 -10.47 -7.69
C ASP A 66 10.27 -11.68 -7.04
N GLU A 67 9.07 -11.51 -6.53
CA GLU A 67 8.33 -12.58 -5.89
C GLU A 67 6.95 -12.05 -5.51
N ASN A 68 6.11 -12.91 -4.94
CA ASN A 68 4.85 -12.40 -4.42
C ASN A 68 5.11 -11.59 -3.14
N SER A 69 4.10 -10.93 -2.66
CA SER A 69 4.25 -9.97 -1.58
C SER A 69 4.23 -10.59 -0.17
N GLU A 70 4.25 -11.93 -0.07
CA GLU A 70 4.12 -12.57 1.25
C GLU A 70 5.26 -12.23 2.21
N GLY A 71 6.49 -12.22 1.69
CA GLY A 71 7.64 -11.86 2.52
C GLY A 71 7.55 -10.43 3.02
N LEU A 72 7.07 -9.53 2.16
CA LEU A 72 6.88 -8.14 2.55
C LEU A 72 5.78 -8.03 3.60
N GLN A 73 4.69 -8.78 3.44
CA GLN A 73 3.62 -8.78 4.44
C GLN A 73 4.14 -9.21 5.80
N ALA A 74 4.98 -10.25 5.83
CA ALA A 74 5.57 -10.72 7.07
C ALA A 74 6.42 -9.63 7.73
N ALA A 75 7.19 -8.89 6.93
CA ALA A 75 8.00 -7.80 7.45
C ALA A 75 7.13 -6.70 8.06
N LEU A 76 6.03 -6.36 7.38
CA LEU A 76 5.11 -5.34 7.88
C LEU A 76 4.43 -5.80 9.16
N GLU A 77 4.05 -7.07 9.22
CA GLU A 77 3.45 -7.62 10.44
C GLU A 77 4.40 -7.54 11.62
N THR A 78 5.66 -7.86 11.39
CA THR A 78 6.67 -7.78 12.43
C THR A 78 6.81 -6.37 12.99
N LYS A 79 6.69 -5.37 12.12
CA LYS A 79 6.77 -3.98 12.54
C LYS A 79 5.45 -3.43 13.10
N GLY A 80 4.38 -4.18 12.97
CA GLY A 80 3.06 -3.70 13.37
C GLY A 80 2.49 -2.65 12.43
N THR A 81 2.96 -2.62 11.19
CA THR A 81 2.51 -1.65 10.20
C THR A 81 1.30 -2.18 9.45
N PRO A 82 0.18 -1.46 9.43
CA PRO A 82 -0.99 -1.91 8.70
C PRO A 82 -0.76 -1.80 7.20
N PHE A 83 -1.43 -2.66 6.44
CA PHE A 83 -1.27 -2.65 5.00
C PHE A 83 -2.52 -3.14 4.29
N LEU A 84 -2.61 -2.78 3.01
CA LEU A 84 -3.62 -3.35 2.15
C LEU A 84 -2.96 -3.97 0.92
N VAL A 85 -3.55 -5.06 0.46
CA VAL A 85 -3.04 -5.82 -0.68
C VAL A 85 -4.02 -5.64 -1.83
N LEU A 86 -3.49 -5.25 -2.99
CA LEU A 86 -4.28 -5.13 -4.21
C LEU A 86 -4.07 -6.38 -5.04
N THR A 87 -5.15 -7.02 -5.47
CA THR A 87 -5.04 -8.24 -6.24
C THR A 87 -6.09 -8.28 -7.35
N GLY A 88 -5.71 -8.87 -8.48
CA GLY A 88 -6.65 -9.18 -9.53
C GLY A 88 -7.36 -10.53 -9.31
N TYR A 89 -7.03 -11.22 -8.25
CA TYR A 89 -7.53 -12.55 -7.95
C TYR A 89 -8.34 -12.53 -6.66
N PRO A 90 -9.64 -12.22 -6.73
CA PRO A 90 -10.43 -11.99 -5.52
C PRO A 90 -10.57 -13.19 -4.60
N ARG A 91 -10.21 -14.40 -5.06
CA ARG A 91 -10.33 -15.59 -4.23
C ARG A 91 -9.04 -15.98 -3.53
N ILE A 92 -7.99 -15.15 -3.67
CA ILE A 92 -6.74 -15.42 -2.99
C ILE A 92 -6.97 -15.35 -1.48
N LEU A 93 -6.46 -16.36 -0.78
CA LEU A 93 -6.55 -16.40 0.67
C LEU A 93 -5.40 -15.60 1.24
N VAL A 94 -5.73 -14.48 1.85
CA VAL A 94 -4.78 -13.64 2.55
C VAL A 94 -5.33 -13.46 3.95
N ARG A 95 -4.48 -13.64 4.96
CA ARG A 95 -4.92 -13.41 6.32
C ARG A 95 -5.40 -11.98 6.47
N ARG A 96 -6.50 -11.80 7.19
CA ARG A 96 -7.07 -10.48 7.42
C ARG A 96 -7.27 -10.29 8.91
N ASN A 97 -7.02 -9.07 9.33
CA ASN A 97 -7.33 -8.64 10.68
C ASN A 97 -7.53 -7.13 10.64
N ASP A 98 -7.59 -6.49 11.79
CA ASP A 98 -7.87 -5.07 11.84
C ASP A 98 -6.81 -4.22 11.15
N ARG A 99 -5.63 -4.78 10.90
CA ARG A 99 -4.51 -4.05 10.32
C ARG A 99 -4.21 -4.45 8.89
N GLN A 100 -5.02 -5.32 8.31
CA GLN A 100 -4.79 -5.84 6.96
C GLN A 100 -6.08 -5.84 6.18
N ARG A 101 -5.99 -5.48 4.92
CA ARG A 101 -7.13 -5.49 4.01
C ARG A 101 -6.70 -6.05 2.67
N VAL A 102 -7.65 -6.65 1.95
CA VAL A 102 -7.43 -7.13 0.59
C VAL A 102 -8.48 -6.48 -0.28
N LEU A 103 -8.04 -5.80 -1.34
CA LEU A 103 -8.95 -5.14 -2.28
C LEU A 103 -8.72 -5.70 -3.67
N SER A 104 -9.81 -5.89 -4.41
CA SER A 104 -9.76 -6.41 -5.77
C SER A 104 -9.52 -5.29 -6.76
N LYS A 105 -8.68 -5.54 -7.74
CA LYS A 105 -8.48 -4.62 -8.85
C LYS A 105 -9.62 -4.74 -9.84
N PRO A 106 -10.01 -3.68 -10.52
CA PRO A 106 -9.55 -2.31 -10.35
C PRO A 106 -10.17 -1.68 -9.11
N ILE A 107 -9.43 -0.75 -8.49
CA ILE A 107 -9.88 -0.15 -7.24
C ILE A 107 -10.21 1.32 -7.49
N SER A 108 -11.35 1.78 -6.96
CA SER A 108 -11.71 3.18 -7.08
C SER A 108 -10.90 4.01 -6.09
N PRO A 109 -10.58 5.26 -6.45
CA PRO A 109 -9.85 6.13 -5.52
C PRO A 109 -10.56 6.31 -4.20
N GLU A 110 -11.88 6.39 -4.21
CA GLU A 110 -12.64 6.59 -2.97
C GLU A 110 -12.45 5.42 -2.00
N ILE A 111 -12.52 4.20 -2.51
CA ILE A 111 -12.34 3.02 -1.65
C ILE A 111 -10.90 2.93 -1.19
N LEU A 112 -9.96 3.21 -2.09
CA LEU A 112 -8.55 3.20 -1.73
C LEU A 112 -8.26 4.19 -0.60
N PHE A 113 -8.73 5.43 -0.74
CA PHE A 113 -8.46 6.47 0.24
C PHE A 113 -9.12 6.16 1.58
N SER A 114 -10.39 5.70 1.55
CA SER A 114 -11.06 5.41 2.80
C SER A 114 -10.40 4.25 3.54
N THR A 115 -9.94 3.24 2.81
CA THR A 115 -9.25 2.11 3.40
C THR A 115 -7.93 2.55 4.03
N ILE A 116 -7.17 3.38 3.32
CA ILE A 116 -5.91 3.90 3.85
C ILE A 116 -6.15 4.68 5.15
N LYS A 117 -7.17 5.53 5.15
CA LYS A 117 -7.48 6.32 6.36
C LYS A 117 -7.85 5.42 7.53
N GLN A 118 -8.66 4.41 7.29
CA GLN A 118 -9.04 3.48 8.35
C GLN A 118 -7.83 2.75 8.91
N LEU A 119 -6.95 2.25 8.05
CA LEU A 119 -5.77 1.52 8.48
C LEU A 119 -4.79 2.42 9.22
N ALA A 120 -4.58 3.62 8.73
CA ALA A 120 -3.62 4.54 9.33
C ALA A 120 -4.03 4.98 10.74
N ARG A 121 -5.30 4.89 11.06
CA ARG A 121 -5.83 5.29 12.36
C ARG A 121 -5.94 4.14 13.35
N ALA A 122 -5.76 2.93 12.84
CA ALA A 122 -5.93 1.73 13.67
C ALA A 122 -4.86 1.60 14.75
#